data_193ab081a77aaf25b8d248d78fb37c2a
#
_entry.id   193ab081a77aaf25b8d248d78fb37c2a
#
_cell.length_a   1.000
_cell.length_b   1.000
_cell.length_c   1.000
_cell.angle_alpha   90.00
_cell.angle_beta   90.00
_cell.angle_gamma   90.00
#
_symmetry.space_group_name_H-M   'P 1'
#
loop_
_entity.id
_entity.type
_entity.pdbx_description
1 polymer ?
#
loop_
_entity_poly.entity_id
_entity_poly.type
_entity_poly.pdbx_seq_one_letter_code
_entity_poly.pdbx_strand_id
1 'polypeptide(L)'
;MKKILTFLAAICAIACTGNKTTIYDFSAETNKGEELNFSQYKGKVLLIVNTASKCGFTPQYDGLEALYQKYSDQGLVVIGFPCDQFGHQEPGTNEEIEEFCRLNHGVTFPLMAKSDVNGENANEVFKWLYAEKPFEGFGDSDTGKFMDGMLSRQDPDYASNPDIKWNFTKFLIDRKGRVVARFEPVVTPEQLESEVKALL
;
A
#
# COMPACT_ATOMS: atom_id res chain seq x y z
N MET A 1 10.59 53.55 -42.85
CA MET A 1 10.32 53.12 -41.47
C MET A 1 9.81 51.69 -41.53
N LYS A 2 10.69 50.71 -41.26
CA LYS A 2 10.34 49.25 -41.27
C LYS A 2 9.94 48.83 -39.88
N LYS A 3 8.67 48.40 -39.67
CA LYS A 3 8.19 47.84 -38.42
C LYS A 3 8.63 46.38 -38.33
N ILE A 4 9.48 46.06 -37.37
CA ILE A 4 9.87 44.72 -37.01
C ILE A 4 8.79 44.15 -36.07
N LEU A 5 8.10 43.10 -36.57
CA LEU A 5 7.09 42.36 -35.79
C LEU A 5 7.83 41.20 -35.07
N THR A 6 8.00 41.33 -33.77
CA THR A 6 8.61 40.29 -32.94
C THR A 6 7.53 39.27 -32.60
N PHE A 7 7.63 38.04 -33.16
CA PHE A 7 6.78 36.90 -32.76
C PHE A 7 7.34 36.32 -31.48
N LEU A 8 6.60 36.45 -30.39
CA LEU A 8 6.85 35.75 -29.12
C LEU A 8 6.25 34.37 -29.26
N ALA A 9 7.10 33.34 -29.45
CA ALA A 9 6.69 31.94 -29.39
C ALA A 9 6.47 31.55 -27.94
N ALA A 10 5.22 31.43 -27.52
CA ALA A 10 4.86 30.83 -26.25
C ALA A 10 5.13 29.31 -26.32
N ILE A 11 6.19 28.85 -25.65
CA ILE A 11 6.45 27.43 -25.47
C ILE A 11 5.46 26.94 -24.40
N CYS A 12 4.37 26.33 -24.85
CA CYS A 12 3.43 25.63 -23.99
C CYS A 12 4.14 24.32 -23.53
N ALA A 13 4.64 24.31 -22.30
CA ALA A 13 5.11 23.09 -21.67
C ALA A 13 3.88 22.21 -21.42
N ILE A 14 3.63 21.25 -22.30
CA ILE A 14 2.66 20.19 -22.06
C ILE A 14 3.28 19.30 -21.00
N ALA A 15 2.84 19.49 -19.74
CA ALA A 15 3.09 18.50 -18.71
C ALA A 15 2.36 17.22 -19.15
N CYS A 16 3.13 16.22 -19.62
CA CYS A 16 2.62 14.89 -19.82
C CYS A 16 2.28 14.31 -18.44
N THR A 17 1.06 14.50 -17.97
CA THR A 17 0.47 13.65 -16.96
C THR A 17 0.14 12.31 -17.62
N GLY A 18 1.18 11.49 -17.86
CA GLY A 18 1.00 10.12 -18.30
C GLY A 18 0.15 9.40 -17.26
N ASN A 19 -0.98 8.83 -17.69
CA ASN A 19 -1.83 8.03 -16.81
C ASN A 19 -0.98 6.85 -16.31
N LYS A 20 -0.65 6.82 -15.01
CA LYS A 20 0.11 5.73 -14.40
C LYS A 20 -0.75 4.47 -14.47
N THR A 21 -0.29 3.45 -15.14
CA THR A 21 -1.07 2.24 -15.44
C THR A 21 -0.58 1.01 -14.69
N THR A 22 0.62 1.07 -14.09
CA THR A 22 1.22 -0.02 -13.31
C THR A 22 1.94 0.54 -12.09
N ILE A 23 2.24 -0.34 -11.11
CA ILE A 23 3.04 0.03 -9.94
C ILE A 23 4.44 0.56 -10.33
N TYR A 24 4.96 0.18 -11.49
CA TYR A 24 6.31 0.55 -11.94
C TYR A 24 6.45 2.04 -12.31
N ASP A 25 5.33 2.76 -12.38
CA ASP A 25 5.29 4.20 -12.66
C ASP A 25 5.34 5.04 -11.36
N PHE A 26 5.49 4.38 -10.20
CA PHE A 26 5.51 5.02 -8.88
C PHE A 26 6.86 4.88 -8.19
N SER A 27 7.09 5.78 -7.23
CA SER A 27 8.14 5.69 -6.22
C SER A 27 7.56 5.97 -4.83
N ALA A 28 8.29 5.58 -3.78
CA ALA A 28 7.99 5.90 -2.40
C ALA A 28 9.29 6.08 -1.62
N GLU A 29 9.25 6.85 -0.54
CA GLU A 29 10.37 7.00 0.38
C GLU A 29 10.47 5.77 1.28
N THR A 30 11.68 5.23 1.46
CA THR A 30 11.95 4.16 2.42
C THR A 30 12.00 4.72 3.85
N ASN A 31 11.90 3.85 4.85
CA ASN A 31 12.07 4.23 6.26
C ASN A 31 13.46 4.84 6.58
N LYS A 32 14.40 4.80 5.63
CA LYS A 32 15.75 5.43 5.73
C LYS A 32 15.86 6.74 4.98
N GLY A 33 14.77 7.26 4.43
CA GLY A 33 14.75 8.52 3.69
C GLY A 33 15.27 8.41 2.26
N GLU A 34 15.39 7.21 1.71
CA GLU A 34 15.83 6.97 0.33
C GLU A 34 14.63 6.80 -0.60
N GLU A 35 14.72 7.32 -1.83
CA GLU A 35 13.69 7.08 -2.83
C GLU A 35 13.79 5.65 -3.39
N LEU A 36 12.72 4.89 -3.24
CA LEU A 36 12.55 3.57 -3.83
C LEU A 36 11.65 3.66 -5.07
N ASN A 37 12.18 3.33 -6.24
CA ASN A 37 11.41 3.26 -7.46
C ASN A 37 10.89 1.83 -7.67
N PHE A 38 9.57 1.65 -7.80
CA PHE A 38 8.97 0.32 -7.95
C PHE A 38 9.34 -0.39 -9.26
N SER A 39 9.87 0.32 -10.25
CA SER A 39 10.37 -0.29 -11.49
C SER A 39 11.51 -1.30 -11.26
N GLN A 40 12.22 -1.23 -10.13
CA GLN A 40 13.24 -2.22 -9.74
C GLN A 40 12.67 -3.62 -9.49
N TYR A 41 11.36 -3.70 -9.20
CA TYR A 41 10.65 -4.95 -8.94
C TYR A 41 9.96 -5.54 -10.20
N LYS A 42 10.31 -5.07 -11.40
CA LYS A 42 9.75 -5.63 -12.65
C LYS A 42 9.94 -7.15 -12.70
N GLY A 43 8.84 -7.85 -13.00
CA GLY A 43 8.81 -9.32 -13.05
C GLY A 43 8.64 -10.01 -11.70
N LYS A 44 8.49 -9.25 -10.60
CA LYS A 44 8.17 -9.76 -9.26
C LYS A 44 6.67 -9.66 -8.98
N VAL A 45 6.19 -10.51 -8.09
CA VAL A 45 4.88 -10.40 -7.45
C VAL A 45 5.03 -9.53 -6.21
N LEU A 46 4.20 -8.50 -6.05
CA LEU A 46 4.28 -7.63 -4.87
C LEU A 46 3.05 -7.80 -3.99
N LEU A 47 3.26 -7.80 -2.68
CA LEU A 47 2.22 -7.70 -1.67
C LEU A 47 2.47 -6.39 -0.89
N ILE A 48 1.66 -5.37 -1.17
CA ILE A 48 1.74 -4.06 -0.51
C ILE A 48 0.73 -4.02 0.63
N VAL A 49 1.18 -3.62 1.82
CA VAL A 49 0.38 -3.66 3.06
C VAL A 49 0.56 -2.35 3.82
N ASN A 50 -0.53 -1.68 4.23
CA ASN A 50 -0.44 -0.63 5.23
C ASN A 50 -0.40 -1.24 6.63
N THR A 51 0.54 -0.80 7.47
CA THR A 51 0.87 -1.48 8.72
C THR A 51 0.81 -0.56 9.93
N ALA A 52 0.73 -1.16 11.13
CA ALA A 52 0.80 -0.44 12.40
C ALA A 52 1.29 -1.34 13.54
N SER A 53 2.03 -0.76 14.50
CA SER A 53 2.66 -1.47 15.62
C SER A 53 1.73 -1.76 16.80
N LYS A 54 0.58 -1.05 16.91
CA LYS A 54 -0.33 -1.12 18.07
C LYS A 54 -1.76 -1.50 17.68
N CYS A 55 -1.93 -2.25 16.61
CA CYS A 55 -3.22 -2.70 16.09
C CYS A 55 -3.54 -4.12 16.57
N GLY A 56 -4.82 -4.45 16.70
CA GLY A 56 -5.25 -5.84 16.94
C GLY A 56 -4.80 -6.81 15.85
N PHE A 57 -4.52 -6.30 14.65
CA PHE A 57 -4.00 -7.09 13.51
C PHE A 57 -2.46 -7.10 13.42
N THR A 58 -1.73 -6.43 14.31
CA THR A 58 -0.24 -6.41 14.33
C THR A 58 0.40 -7.82 14.29
N PRO A 59 -0.17 -8.86 14.92
CA PRO A 59 0.38 -10.22 14.80
C PRO A 59 0.46 -10.75 13.36
N GLN A 60 -0.23 -10.13 12.39
CA GLN A 60 -0.09 -10.51 10.98
C GLN A 60 1.29 -10.24 10.38
N TYR A 61 2.14 -9.45 11.04
CA TYR A 61 3.55 -9.34 10.64
C TYR A 61 4.24 -10.69 10.57
N ASP A 62 3.95 -11.60 11.52
CA ASP A 62 4.56 -12.94 11.56
C ASP A 62 4.21 -13.75 10.29
N GLY A 63 2.93 -13.73 9.89
CA GLY A 63 2.47 -14.40 8.69
C GLY A 63 2.98 -13.74 7.39
N LEU A 64 3.08 -12.39 7.35
CA LEU A 64 3.65 -11.67 6.22
C LEU A 64 5.14 -12.00 6.05
N GLU A 65 5.90 -12.05 7.15
CA GLU A 65 7.30 -12.44 7.13
C GLU A 65 7.47 -13.91 6.71
N ALA A 66 6.63 -14.81 7.22
CA ALA A 66 6.64 -16.21 6.82
C ALA A 66 6.39 -16.39 5.31
N LEU A 67 5.43 -15.65 4.73
CA LEU A 67 5.20 -15.63 3.27
C LEU A 67 6.43 -15.10 2.52
N TYR A 68 7.00 -14.00 2.99
CA TYR A 68 8.18 -13.40 2.38
C TYR A 68 9.36 -14.37 2.37
N GLN A 69 9.70 -14.96 3.51
CA GLN A 69 10.77 -15.95 3.63
C GLN A 69 10.54 -17.17 2.72
N LYS A 70 9.28 -17.63 2.63
CA LYS A 70 8.94 -18.81 1.84
C LYS A 70 9.03 -18.61 0.34
N TYR A 71 8.72 -17.38 -0.15
CA TYR A 71 8.51 -17.14 -1.57
C TYR A 71 9.40 -16.05 -2.17
N SER A 72 10.27 -15.39 -1.41
CA SER A 72 11.16 -14.33 -1.93
C SER A 72 12.06 -14.83 -3.06
N ASP A 73 12.63 -16.03 -2.93
CA ASP A 73 13.46 -16.66 -3.97
C ASP A 73 12.65 -17.00 -5.23
N GLN A 74 11.34 -17.17 -5.11
CA GLN A 74 10.42 -17.41 -6.23
C GLN A 74 9.89 -16.11 -6.83
N GLY A 75 10.22 -14.97 -6.22
CA GLY A 75 9.93 -13.65 -6.77
C GLY A 75 8.82 -12.88 -6.07
N LEU A 76 8.39 -13.29 -4.86
CA LEU A 76 7.53 -12.46 -4.01
C LEU A 76 8.35 -11.36 -3.33
N VAL A 77 7.79 -10.15 -3.29
CA VAL A 77 8.26 -9.06 -2.43
C VAL A 77 7.07 -8.56 -1.61
N VAL A 78 7.20 -8.58 -0.29
CA VAL A 78 6.27 -7.93 0.64
C VAL A 78 6.81 -6.53 0.93
N ILE A 79 5.96 -5.50 0.96
CA ILE A 79 6.35 -4.12 1.23
C ILE A 79 5.37 -3.51 2.23
N GLY A 80 5.88 -3.13 3.41
CA GLY A 80 5.11 -2.51 4.48
C GLY A 80 5.12 -0.98 4.39
N PHE A 81 3.95 -0.37 4.54
CA PHE A 81 3.76 1.07 4.63
C PHE A 81 3.16 1.42 5.99
N PRO A 82 3.98 1.83 6.96
CA PRO A 82 3.48 2.27 8.26
C PRO A 82 2.53 3.47 8.12
N CYS A 83 1.39 3.43 8.83
CA CYS A 83 0.36 4.46 8.75
C CYS A 83 -0.30 4.68 10.12
N ASP A 84 -0.41 5.97 10.55
CA ASP A 84 -0.98 6.34 11.84
C ASP A 84 -2.44 6.81 11.76
N GLN A 85 -3.09 6.73 10.58
CA GLN A 85 -4.44 7.28 10.38
C GLN A 85 -5.56 6.48 11.05
N PHE A 86 -5.32 5.22 11.44
CA PHE A 86 -6.32 4.34 12.02
C PHE A 86 -6.13 4.20 13.53
N GLY A 87 -6.78 5.08 14.28
CA GLY A 87 -6.78 5.07 15.74
C GLY A 87 -5.42 5.42 16.36
N HIS A 88 -4.54 6.14 15.66
CA HIS A 88 -3.18 6.47 16.11
C HIS A 88 -2.40 5.25 16.59
N GLN A 89 -2.46 4.16 15.80
CA GLN A 89 -1.85 2.89 16.14
C GLN A 89 -0.41 2.73 15.61
N GLU A 90 0.15 3.78 14.98
CA GLU A 90 1.55 3.84 14.56
C GLU A 90 2.24 5.15 14.98
N PRO A 91 2.36 5.42 16.30
CA PRO A 91 2.88 6.70 16.77
C PRO A 91 4.39 6.86 16.65
N GLY A 92 5.15 5.77 16.45
CA GLY A 92 6.61 5.75 16.40
C GLY A 92 7.22 6.54 15.26
N THR A 93 8.53 6.85 15.36
CA THR A 93 9.35 7.31 14.23
C THR A 93 9.64 6.14 13.27
N ASN A 94 10.20 6.42 12.09
CA ASN A 94 10.58 5.37 11.15
C ASN A 94 11.58 4.38 11.77
N GLU A 95 12.53 4.87 12.57
CA GLU A 95 13.54 4.06 13.26
C GLU A 95 12.91 3.17 14.33
N GLU A 96 12.00 3.74 15.14
CA GLU A 96 11.29 3.00 16.19
C GLU A 96 10.39 1.91 15.60
N ILE A 97 9.74 2.18 14.47
CA ILE A 97 8.91 1.23 13.73
C ILE A 97 9.78 0.10 13.17
N GLU A 98 10.91 0.41 12.53
CA GLU A 98 11.84 -0.61 12.02
C GLU A 98 12.35 -1.51 13.16
N GLU A 99 12.76 -0.91 14.28
CA GLU A 99 13.22 -1.66 15.44
C GLU A 99 12.12 -2.56 16.01
N PHE A 100 10.91 -2.04 16.16
CA PHE A 100 9.74 -2.80 16.60
C PHE A 100 9.48 -4.02 15.69
N CYS A 101 9.39 -3.79 14.38
CA CYS A 101 9.12 -4.85 13.40
C CYS A 101 10.20 -5.93 13.42
N ARG A 102 11.47 -5.52 13.45
CA ARG A 102 12.62 -6.43 13.44
C ARG A 102 12.71 -7.25 14.73
N LEU A 103 12.57 -6.60 15.91
CA LEU A 103 12.79 -7.25 17.20
C LEU A 103 11.60 -8.11 17.63
N ASN A 104 10.36 -7.69 17.33
CA ASN A 104 9.17 -8.38 17.82
C ASN A 104 8.59 -9.38 16.82
N HIS A 105 8.81 -9.17 15.51
CA HIS A 105 8.23 -9.98 14.43
C HIS A 105 9.25 -10.51 13.43
N GLY A 106 10.54 -10.23 13.63
CA GLY A 106 11.61 -10.71 12.75
C GLY A 106 11.52 -10.18 11.31
N VAL A 107 10.80 -9.08 11.07
CA VAL A 107 10.55 -8.54 9.72
C VAL A 107 11.85 -8.25 9.00
N THR A 108 11.97 -8.81 7.80
CA THR A 108 13.11 -8.60 6.89
C THR A 108 12.69 -8.01 5.54
N PHE A 109 11.40 -7.97 5.24
CA PHE A 109 10.89 -7.31 4.04
C PHE A 109 11.00 -5.76 4.13
N PRO A 110 11.06 -5.06 2.98
CA PRO A 110 11.16 -3.61 2.92
C PRO A 110 10.04 -2.87 3.65
N LEU A 111 10.41 -1.86 4.44
CA LEU A 111 9.49 -0.91 5.04
C LEU A 111 9.69 0.47 4.40
N MET A 112 8.58 1.12 4.06
CA MET A 112 8.56 2.50 3.58
C MET A 112 8.50 3.48 4.75
N ALA A 113 8.75 4.74 4.49
CA ALA A 113 8.53 5.80 5.47
C ALA A 113 7.06 5.85 5.87
N LYS A 114 6.80 6.13 7.16
CA LYS A 114 5.44 6.33 7.65
C LYS A 114 4.76 7.44 6.86
N SER A 115 3.58 7.13 6.32
CA SER A 115 2.83 8.05 5.46
C SER A 115 1.32 7.85 5.58
N ASP A 116 0.57 8.85 5.15
CA ASP A 116 -0.87 8.73 5.00
C ASP A 116 -1.22 7.82 3.82
N VAL A 117 -2.27 7.03 3.95
CA VAL A 117 -2.81 6.16 2.89
C VAL A 117 -4.17 6.65 2.37
N ASN A 118 -4.82 7.58 3.07
CA ASN A 118 -6.09 8.20 2.69
C ASN A 118 -6.01 9.73 2.73
N GLY A 119 -6.90 10.40 2.00
CA GLY A 119 -7.05 11.85 1.97
C GLY A 119 -6.11 12.54 1.00
N GLU A 120 -6.05 13.87 1.10
CA GLU A 120 -5.32 14.73 0.17
C GLU A 120 -3.83 14.43 0.16
N ASN A 121 -3.24 14.20 1.34
CA ASN A 121 -1.80 13.93 1.52
C ASN A 121 -1.43 12.45 1.40
N ALA A 122 -2.38 11.59 0.99
CA ALA A 122 -2.11 10.18 0.86
C ALA A 122 -0.99 9.90 -0.13
N ASN A 123 -0.19 8.88 0.18
CA ASN A 123 0.83 8.35 -0.72
C ASN A 123 0.20 7.99 -2.07
N GLU A 124 0.82 8.44 -3.16
CA GLU A 124 0.31 8.25 -4.53
C GLU A 124 0.14 6.76 -4.90
N VAL A 125 0.95 5.88 -4.31
CA VAL A 125 0.80 4.43 -4.47
C VAL A 125 -0.58 4.00 -3.96
N PHE A 126 -1.00 4.44 -2.77
CA PHE A 126 -2.29 4.03 -2.20
C PHE A 126 -3.47 4.66 -2.93
N LYS A 127 -3.36 5.93 -3.38
CA LYS A 127 -4.39 6.56 -4.22
C LYS A 127 -4.67 5.72 -5.47
N TRP A 128 -3.61 5.23 -6.11
CA TRP A 128 -3.73 4.35 -7.27
C TRP A 128 -4.26 2.97 -6.89
N LEU A 129 -3.75 2.34 -5.82
CA LEU A 129 -4.14 1.00 -5.39
C LEU A 129 -5.64 0.89 -5.12
N TYR A 130 -6.21 1.82 -4.33
CA TYR A 130 -7.63 1.75 -4.01
C TYR A 130 -8.52 2.23 -5.17
N ALA A 131 -8.00 3.02 -6.12
CA ALA A 131 -8.72 3.32 -7.35
C ALA A 131 -8.82 2.10 -8.28
N GLU A 132 -7.78 1.27 -8.36
CA GLU A 132 -7.76 0.02 -9.14
C GLU A 132 -8.59 -1.09 -8.48
N LYS A 133 -8.55 -1.18 -7.15
CA LYS A 133 -9.26 -2.17 -6.34
C LYS A 133 -9.95 -1.48 -5.16
N PRO A 134 -11.20 -1.02 -5.35
CA PRO A 134 -11.99 -0.36 -4.31
C PRO A 134 -12.33 -1.31 -3.15
N PHE A 135 -12.82 -0.74 -2.06
CA PHE A 135 -13.38 -1.48 -0.94
C PHE A 135 -14.67 -2.20 -1.36
N GLU A 136 -14.78 -3.49 -1.06
CA GLU A 136 -15.95 -4.33 -1.38
C GLU A 136 -16.58 -4.98 -0.13
N GLY A 137 -16.17 -4.54 1.07
CA GLY A 137 -16.67 -5.08 2.34
C GLY A 137 -15.66 -5.97 3.06
N PHE A 138 -15.97 -6.29 4.32
CA PHE A 138 -15.14 -7.17 5.16
C PHE A 138 -15.53 -8.66 5.07
N GLY A 139 -16.56 -9.00 4.31
CA GLY A 139 -17.08 -10.37 4.21
C GLY A 139 -17.88 -10.82 5.44
N ASP A 140 -18.31 -12.08 5.44
CA ASP A 140 -19.29 -12.63 6.38
C ASP A 140 -18.68 -13.28 7.64
N SER A 141 -17.36 -13.28 7.79
CA SER A 141 -16.70 -13.81 8.99
C SER A 141 -17.09 -13.02 10.25
N ASP A 142 -16.96 -13.63 11.42
CA ASP A 142 -17.26 -12.93 12.68
C ASP A 142 -16.39 -11.67 12.86
N THR A 143 -15.11 -11.73 12.48
CA THR A 143 -14.22 -10.56 12.47
C THR A 143 -14.66 -9.53 11.43
N GLY A 144 -15.14 -9.96 10.25
CA GLY A 144 -15.68 -9.07 9.22
C GLY A 144 -16.90 -8.31 9.73
N LYS A 145 -17.85 -9.01 10.32
CA LYS A 145 -19.07 -8.40 10.94
C LYS A 145 -18.72 -7.46 12.10
N PHE A 146 -17.69 -7.81 12.89
CA PHE A 146 -17.20 -6.94 13.95
C PHE A 146 -16.63 -5.62 13.37
N MET A 147 -15.78 -5.70 12.34
CA MET A 147 -15.20 -4.55 11.68
C MET A 147 -16.27 -3.65 11.05
N ASP A 148 -17.20 -4.25 10.32
CA ASP A 148 -18.34 -3.56 9.73
C ASP A 148 -19.17 -2.83 10.80
N GLY A 149 -19.55 -3.54 11.87
CA GLY A 149 -20.30 -2.95 12.97
C GLY A 149 -19.52 -1.90 13.77
N MET A 150 -18.19 -1.97 13.82
CA MET A 150 -17.37 -0.96 14.48
C MET A 150 -17.32 0.33 13.64
N LEU A 151 -17.04 0.20 12.34
CA LEU A 151 -16.87 1.35 11.45
C LEU A 151 -18.20 2.03 11.14
N SER A 152 -19.28 1.28 10.91
CA SER A 152 -20.62 1.85 10.66
C SER A 152 -21.19 2.62 11.86
N ARG A 153 -20.74 2.34 13.08
CA ARG A 153 -21.10 3.16 14.26
C ARG A 153 -20.34 4.48 14.31
N GLN A 154 -19.13 4.54 13.75
CA GLN A 154 -18.32 5.76 13.68
C GLN A 154 -18.73 6.64 12.50
N ASP A 155 -18.99 6.03 11.36
CA ASP A 155 -19.43 6.66 10.12
C ASP A 155 -20.37 5.69 9.38
N PRO A 156 -21.68 5.95 9.34
CA PRO A 156 -22.63 5.10 8.60
C PRO A 156 -22.33 4.97 7.12
N ASP A 157 -21.63 5.95 6.53
CA ASP A 157 -21.29 6.00 5.12
C ASP A 157 -19.86 5.51 4.83
N TYR A 158 -19.17 4.92 5.81
CA TYR A 158 -17.77 4.52 5.72
C TYR A 158 -17.46 3.65 4.47
N ALA A 159 -18.42 2.86 4.02
CA ALA A 159 -18.28 1.96 2.86
C ALA A 159 -18.54 2.63 1.51
N SER A 160 -18.96 3.92 1.50
CA SER A 160 -19.38 4.63 0.28
C SER A 160 -18.23 5.02 -0.66
N ASN A 161 -16.99 4.94 -0.20
CA ASN A 161 -15.79 5.31 -0.96
C ASN A 161 -14.77 4.15 -1.03
N PRO A 162 -13.79 4.19 -1.96
CA PRO A 162 -12.82 3.11 -2.16
C PRO A 162 -11.68 3.07 -1.13
N ASP A 163 -11.58 4.04 -0.23
CA ASP A 163 -10.46 4.28 0.67
C ASP A 163 -10.08 3.04 1.49
N ILE A 164 -8.88 3.06 2.06
CA ILE A 164 -8.45 2.09 3.05
C ILE A 164 -9.30 2.23 4.31
N LYS A 165 -9.82 1.13 4.85
CA LYS A 165 -10.73 1.17 6.00
C LYS A 165 -10.03 0.90 7.32
N TRP A 166 -8.91 0.21 7.31
CA TRP A 166 -8.15 -0.12 8.52
C TRP A 166 -6.71 -0.52 8.22
N ASN A 167 -5.88 -0.65 9.27
CA ASN A 167 -4.53 -1.21 9.17
C ASN A 167 -4.54 -2.65 8.65
N PHE A 168 -3.49 -3.06 7.97
CA PHE A 168 -3.29 -4.39 7.38
C PHE A 168 -4.21 -4.70 6.20
N THR A 169 -4.70 -3.69 5.47
CA THR A 169 -5.23 -3.87 4.12
C THR A 169 -4.08 -4.21 3.17
N LYS A 170 -4.28 -5.20 2.32
CA LYS A 170 -3.25 -5.78 1.46
C LYS A 170 -3.66 -5.68 0.00
N PHE A 171 -2.70 -5.35 -0.88
CA PHE A 171 -2.89 -5.34 -2.33
C PHE A 171 -1.89 -6.29 -2.97
N LEU A 172 -2.39 -7.20 -3.78
CA LEU A 172 -1.59 -8.16 -4.54
C LEU A 172 -1.40 -7.65 -5.97
N ILE A 173 -0.14 -7.64 -6.42
CA ILE A 173 0.26 -7.10 -7.71
C ILE A 173 0.99 -8.18 -8.50
N ASP A 174 0.59 -8.39 -9.75
CA ASP A 174 1.18 -9.40 -10.62
C ASP A 174 2.56 -9.00 -11.17
N ARG A 175 3.24 -9.94 -11.84
CA ARG A 175 4.57 -9.72 -12.45
C ARG A 175 4.59 -8.65 -13.55
N LYS A 176 3.41 -8.18 -14.01
CA LYS A 176 3.26 -7.08 -14.98
C LYS A 176 2.99 -5.73 -14.31
N GLY A 177 2.96 -5.71 -12.97
CA GLY A 177 2.74 -4.49 -12.20
C GLY A 177 1.27 -4.09 -12.07
N ARG A 178 0.31 -4.97 -12.35
CA ARG A 178 -1.12 -4.70 -12.27
C ARG A 178 -1.67 -5.17 -10.92
N VAL A 179 -2.54 -4.38 -10.32
CA VAL A 179 -3.27 -4.79 -9.10
C VAL A 179 -4.27 -5.87 -9.45
N VAL A 180 -4.13 -7.06 -8.87
CA VAL A 180 -5.01 -8.19 -9.15
C VAL A 180 -6.02 -8.46 -8.03
N ALA A 181 -5.66 -8.17 -6.78
CA ALA A 181 -6.54 -8.35 -5.63
C ALA A 181 -6.31 -7.32 -4.53
N ARG A 182 -7.35 -7.07 -3.74
CA ARG A 182 -7.32 -6.38 -2.45
C ARG A 182 -7.88 -7.32 -1.39
N PHE A 183 -7.24 -7.33 -0.23
CA PHE A 183 -7.66 -8.12 0.93
C PHE A 183 -7.76 -7.19 2.14
N GLU A 184 -8.90 -7.19 2.79
CA GLU A 184 -9.11 -6.45 4.02
C GLU A 184 -8.36 -7.10 5.20
N PRO A 185 -8.15 -6.41 6.33
CA PRO A 185 -7.39 -6.93 7.47
C PRO A 185 -7.87 -8.29 7.99
N VAL A 186 -9.15 -8.59 7.82
CA VAL A 186 -9.78 -9.84 8.26
C VAL A 186 -9.28 -11.08 7.52
N VAL A 187 -8.65 -10.90 6.35
CA VAL A 187 -7.99 -11.97 5.59
C VAL A 187 -6.54 -12.06 6.06
N THR A 188 -6.17 -13.18 6.67
CA THR A 188 -4.82 -13.38 7.18
C THR A 188 -3.83 -13.70 6.05
N PRO A 189 -2.51 -13.50 6.26
CA PRO A 189 -1.49 -13.87 5.28
C PRO A 189 -1.56 -15.33 4.84
N GLU A 190 -1.90 -16.25 5.73
CA GLU A 190 -2.05 -17.68 5.43
C GLU A 190 -3.23 -17.94 4.49
N GLN A 191 -4.33 -17.20 4.66
CA GLN A 191 -5.53 -17.34 3.82
C GLN A 191 -5.31 -16.85 2.38
N LEU A 192 -4.44 -15.84 2.18
CA LEU A 192 -4.14 -15.32 0.85
C LEU A 192 -2.94 -16.03 0.17
N GLU A 193 -2.31 -17.00 0.83
CA GLU A 193 -1.12 -17.69 0.30
C GLU A 193 -1.37 -18.35 -1.06
N SER A 194 -2.55 -18.95 -1.27
CA SER A 194 -2.91 -19.58 -2.54
C SER A 194 -2.94 -18.58 -3.70
N GLU A 195 -3.42 -17.37 -3.46
CA GLU A 195 -3.47 -16.29 -4.46
C GLU A 195 -2.07 -15.80 -4.82
N VAL A 196 -1.19 -15.65 -3.81
CA VAL A 196 0.23 -15.33 -4.02
C VAL A 196 0.89 -16.40 -4.88
N LYS A 197 0.72 -17.67 -4.50
CA LYS A 197 1.33 -18.82 -5.20
C LYS A 197 0.87 -18.94 -6.66
N ALA A 198 -0.37 -18.59 -6.95
CA ALA A 198 -0.92 -18.64 -8.31
C ALA A 198 -0.25 -17.63 -9.28
N LEU A 199 0.44 -16.60 -8.75
CA LEU A 199 1.13 -15.57 -9.53
C LEU A 199 2.64 -15.80 -9.64
N LEU A 200 3.21 -16.66 -8.80
CA LEU A 200 4.64 -16.97 -8.79
C LEU A 200 5.03 -17.95 -9.91
#